data_15cb79b9f5abf1ba8c7ff342c15200f4
#
_entry.id   15cb79b9f5abf1ba8c7ff342c15200f4
#
_cell.length_a   1.000
_cell.length_b   1.000
_cell.length_c   1.000
_cell.angle_alpha   90.00
_cell.angle_beta   90.00
_cell.angle_gamma   90.00
#
_symmetry.space_group_name_H-M   'P 1'
#
loop_
_entity.id
_entity.type
_entity.pdbx_description
1 polymer ?
#
loop_
_entity_poly.entity_id
_entity_poly.type
_entity_poly.pdbx_seq_one_letter_code
_entity_poly.pdbx_strand_id
1 'polypeptide(L)'
;LDFANFTPLAEQLAPDDVVRILNDYYALLTSIVTEAGGYLDKIMGDGFMVLYNAPVFSIDHATRAVQSAIAMRRLIVEANRTRAHKLSVRIGLHSGEAVVGNIGTSILMNYTAIGDTVNTAKRLEEICEPDQILISSDTYALLKGEELDPRNVVMQPQGRKQLKGRSSGIEVFSVEDLMLSVHATPMH
;
A
#
# COMPACT_ATOMS: atom_id res chain seq x y z
N LEU A 1 -1.51 0.46 3.23
CA LEU A 1 -2.39 1.20 2.31
C LEU A 1 -3.44 1.95 3.11
N ASP A 2 -3.83 3.13 2.62
CA ASP A 2 -4.86 3.98 3.19
C ASP A 2 -5.62 4.72 2.08
N PHE A 3 -6.93 5.03 2.27
CA PHE A 3 -7.67 5.83 1.30
C PHE A 3 -7.44 7.33 1.56
N ALA A 4 -6.90 8.02 0.57
CA ALA A 4 -6.68 9.45 0.67
C ALA A 4 -8.01 10.21 0.71
N ASN A 5 -8.11 11.16 1.65
CA ASN A 5 -9.28 12.02 1.82
C ASN A 5 -10.61 11.28 2.07
N PHE A 6 -10.57 10.08 2.64
CA PHE A 6 -11.78 9.31 2.93
C PHE A 6 -12.61 9.94 4.06
N THR A 7 -11.99 10.47 5.11
CA THR A 7 -12.69 11.08 6.24
C THR A 7 -13.65 12.20 5.81
N PRO A 8 -13.23 13.20 5.01
CA PRO A 8 -14.16 14.22 4.50
C PRO A 8 -15.30 13.68 3.63
N LEU A 9 -15.06 12.59 2.90
CA LEU A 9 -16.10 11.90 2.14
C LEU A 9 -17.11 11.22 3.09
N ALA A 10 -16.61 10.51 4.09
CA ALA A 10 -17.43 9.79 5.05
C ALA A 10 -18.36 10.72 5.85
N GLU A 11 -17.91 11.96 6.15
CA GLU A 11 -18.74 12.98 6.82
C GLU A 11 -19.95 13.42 5.98
N GLN A 12 -19.92 13.23 4.67
CA GLN A 12 -20.98 13.63 3.74
C GLN A 12 -21.97 12.50 3.42
N LEU A 13 -21.68 11.28 3.86
CA LEU A 13 -22.45 10.09 3.52
C LEU A 13 -23.21 9.54 4.73
N ALA A 14 -24.29 8.80 4.45
CA ALA A 14 -24.94 8.01 5.50
C ALA A 14 -23.98 6.90 5.99
N PRO A 15 -23.99 6.54 7.29
CA PRO A 15 -23.09 5.55 7.85
C PRO A 15 -23.09 4.19 7.11
N ASP A 16 -24.28 3.74 6.69
CA ASP A 16 -24.43 2.48 5.94
C ASP A 16 -23.77 2.54 4.56
N ASP A 17 -23.76 3.70 3.90
CA ASP A 17 -23.09 3.91 2.61
C ASP A 17 -21.58 3.89 2.79
N VAL A 18 -21.06 4.49 3.87
CA VAL A 18 -19.63 4.45 4.21
C VAL A 18 -19.16 3.01 4.37
N VAL A 19 -19.88 2.21 5.15
CA VAL A 19 -19.57 0.78 5.38
C VAL A 19 -19.62 -0.02 4.08
N ARG A 20 -20.65 0.20 3.27
CA ARG A 20 -20.80 -0.48 1.97
C ARG A 20 -19.66 -0.16 1.02
N ILE A 21 -19.29 1.13 0.90
CA ILE A 21 -18.18 1.57 0.03
C ILE A 21 -16.87 0.92 0.49
N LEU A 22 -16.54 0.97 1.78
CA LEU A 22 -15.32 0.35 2.30
C LEU A 22 -15.27 -1.16 2.04
N ASN A 23 -16.37 -1.87 2.33
CA ASN A 23 -16.43 -3.31 2.13
C ASN A 23 -16.27 -3.70 0.66
N ASP A 24 -16.88 -2.95 -0.26
CA ASP A 24 -16.73 -3.17 -1.69
C ASP A 24 -15.28 -3.04 -2.16
N TYR A 25 -14.58 -2.00 -1.68
CA TYR A 25 -13.17 -1.81 -2.03
C TYR A 25 -12.26 -2.82 -1.33
N TYR A 26 -12.50 -3.12 -0.05
CA TYR A 26 -11.72 -4.14 0.65
C TYR A 26 -11.82 -5.51 -0.01
N ALA A 27 -13.01 -5.94 -0.41
CA ALA A 27 -13.19 -7.20 -1.11
C ALA A 27 -12.33 -7.29 -2.39
N LEU A 28 -12.28 -6.20 -3.16
CA LEU A 28 -11.48 -6.12 -4.39
C LEU A 28 -9.97 -6.08 -4.11
N LEU A 29 -9.55 -5.26 -3.16
CA LEU A 29 -8.13 -5.07 -2.85
C LEU A 29 -7.51 -6.29 -2.16
N THR A 30 -8.27 -6.95 -1.28
CA THR A 30 -7.78 -8.14 -0.58
C THR A 30 -7.63 -9.35 -1.49
N SER A 31 -8.38 -9.46 -2.59
CA SER A 31 -8.16 -10.52 -3.58
C SER A 31 -6.77 -10.37 -4.23
N ILE A 32 -6.39 -9.14 -4.63
CA ILE A 32 -5.06 -8.85 -5.19
C ILE A 32 -3.95 -9.22 -4.19
N VAL A 33 -4.13 -8.85 -2.92
CA VAL A 33 -3.17 -9.16 -1.86
C VAL A 33 -2.98 -10.68 -1.73
N THR A 34 -4.08 -11.43 -1.68
CA THR A 34 -4.06 -12.89 -1.51
C THR A 34 -3.41 -13.59 -2.70
N GLU A 35 -3.76 -13.17 -3.92
CA GLU A 35 -3.19 -13.71 -5.16
C GLU A 35 -1.67 -13.45 -5.25
N ALA A 36 -1.21 -12.31 -4.74
CA ALA A 36 0.22 -12.00 -4.65
C ALA A 36 0.94 -12.70 -3.48
N GLY A 37 0.26 -13.53 -2.69
CA GLY A 37 0.84 -14.21 -1.52
C GLY A 37 1.06 -13.30 -0.31
N GLY A 38 0.37 -12.16 -0.25
CA GLY A 38 0.34 -11.29 0.91
C GLY A 38 -0.63 -11.80 1.98
N TYR A 39 -0.32 -11.50 3.23
CA TYR A 39 -1.16 -11.76 4.38
C TYR A 39 -1.79 -10.46 4.87
N LEU A 40 -3.13 -10.38 4.83
CA LEU A 40 -3.85 -9.23 5.40
C LEU A 40 -3.75 -9.31 6.91
N ASP A 41 -2.98 -8.41 7.51
CA ASP A 41 -2.74 -8.40 8.95
C ASP A 41 -3.92 -7.78 9.71
N LYS A 42 -4.30 -6.58 9.35
CA LYS A 42 -5.43 -5.89 9.99
C LYS A 42 -6.00 -4.78 9.11
N ILE A 43 -7.28 -4.50 9.31
CA ILE A 43 -7.95 -3.30 8.82
C ILE A 43 -7.91 -2.23 9.90
N MET A 44 -7.61 -1.00 9.54
CA MET A 44 -7.42 0.14 10.45
C MET A 44 -8.19 1.35 9.92
N GLY A 45 -9.49 1.42 10.26
CA GLY A 45 -10.35 2.48 9.75
C GLY A 45 -10.55 2.37 8.24
N ASP A 46 -10.05 3.32 7.49
CA ASP A 46 -10.09 3.41 6.02
C ASP A 46 -8.84 2.85 5.33
N GLY A 47 -8.01 2.13 6.05
CA GLY A 47 -6.81 1.50 5.51
C GLY A 47 -6.59 0.08 6.00
N PHE A 48 -5.53 -0.58 5.52
CA PHE A 48 -5.14 -1.90 5.97
C PHE A 48 -3.63 -2.14 5.86
N MET A 49 -3.14 -3.07 6.67
CA MET A 49 -1.76 -3.53 6.67
C MET A 49 -1.66 -4.93 6.08
N VAL A 50 -0.64 -5.12 5.25
CA VAL A 50 -0.32 -6.40 4.61
C VAL A 50 1.11 -6.77 4.93
N LEU A 51 1.33 -8.04 5.21
CA LEU A 51 2.64 -8.65 5.37
C LEU A 51 2.96 -9.50 4.15
N TYR A 52 4.18 -9.38 3.64
CA TYR A 52 4.76 -10.29 2.66
C TYR A 52 5.93 -11.02 3.30
N ASN A 53 6.21 -12.26 2.90
CA ASN A 53 7.21 -13.13 3.52
C ASN A 53 6.83 -13.62 4.93
N ALA A 54 5.57 -13.47 5.31
CA ALA A 54 5.00 -13.97 6.56
C ALA A 54 3.49 -14.18 6.39
N PRO A 55 2.91 -15.25 6.92
CA PRO A 55 3.54 -16.38 7.62
C PRO A 55 4.30 -17.36 6.69
N VAL A 56 4.12 -17.21 5.38
CA VAL A 56 4.75 -18.05 4.38
C VAL A 56 5.98 -17.35 3.82
N PHE A 57 7.13 -18.06 3.81
CA PHE A 57 8.38 -17.55 3.24
C PHE A 57 8.25 -17.32 1.73
N SER A 58 8.73 -16.15 1.25
CA SER A 58 8.80 -15.81 -0.16
C SER A 58 10.06 -15.00 -0.45
N ILE A 59 10.93 -15.54 -1.29
CA ILE A 59 12.21 -14.89 -1.64
C ILE A 59 12.03 -13.64 -2.51
N ASP A 60 10.89 -13.52 -3.19
CA ASP A 60 10.49 -12.44 -4.07
C ASP A 60 9.46 -11.48 -3.43
N HIS A 61 9.35 -11.53 -2.10
CA HIS A 61 8.33 -10.80 -1.33
C HIS A 61 8.27 -9.29 -1.64
N ALA A 62 9.42 -8.64 -1.81
CA ALA A 62 9.48 -7.22 -2.11
C ALA A 62 8.89 -6.91 -3.50
N THR A 63 9.22 -7.72 -4.50
CA THR A 63 8.68 -7.61 -5.85
C THR A 63 7.17 -7.85 -5.87
N ARG A 64 6.69 -8.90 -5.18
CA ARG A 64 5.25 -9.19 -5.05
C ARG A 64 4.50 -8.07 -4.36
N ALA A 65 5.08 -7.47 -3.32
CA ALA A 65 4.49 -6.33 -2.62
C ALA A 65 4.33 -5.12 -3.56
N VAL A 66 5.35 -4.80 -4.37
CA VAL A 66 5.29 -3.70 -5.35
C VAL A 66 4.29 -4.00 -6.46
N GLN A 67 4.30 -5.22 -7.01
CA GLN A 67 3.34 -5.62 -8.06
C GLN A 67 1.90 -5.53 -7.57
N SER A 68 1.61 -6.01 -6.34
CA SER A 68 0.27 -5.89 -5.78
C SER A 68 -0.14 -4.44 -5.50
N ALA A 69 0.78 -3.59 -5.06
CA ALA A 69 0.52 -2.15 -4.89
C ALA A 69 0.14 -1.47 -6.20
N ILE A 70 0.85 -1.78 -7.28
CA ILE A 70 0.53 -1.31 -8.64
C ILE A 70 -0.84 -1.81 -9.07
N ALA A 71 -1.12 -3.11 -8.88
CA ALA A 71 -2.41 -3.71 -9.25
C ALA A 71 -3.57 -3.09 -8.46
N MET A 72 -3.39 -2.87 -7.15
CA MET A 72 -4.38 -2.19 -6.32
C MET A 72 -4.67 -0.76 -6.80
N ARG A 73 -3.63 0.02 -7.11
CA ARG A 73 -3.80 1.38 -7.66
C ARG A 73 -4.53 1.35 -9.00
N ARG A 74 -4.18 0.45 -9.93
CA ARG A 74 -4.87 0.28 -11.21
C ARG A 74 -6.35 -0.04 -11.01
N LEU A 75 -6.66 -0.95 -10.10
CA LEU A 75 -8.03 -1.33 -9.79
C LEU A 75 -8.85 -0.14 -9.28
N ILE A 76 -8.28 0.69 -8.39
CA ILE A 76 -8.94 1.91 -7.87
C ILE A 76 -9.22 2.89 -9.02
N VAL A 77 -8.24 3.15 -9.88
CA VAL A 77 -8.40 4.04 -11.04
C VAL A 77 -9.50 3.54 -11.97
N GLU A 78 -9.54 2.23 -12.24
CA GLU A 78 -10.60 1.63 -13.08
C GLU A 78 -11.98 1.69 -12.41
N ALA A 79 -12.07 1.35 -11.13
CA ALA A 79 -13.31 1.44 -10.36
C ALA A 79 -13.88 2.87 -10.33
N ASN A 80 -13.00 3.86 -10.29
CA ASN A 80 -13.38 5.28 -10.30
C ASN A 80 -14.07 5.73 -11.60
N ARG A 81 -13.95 4.97 -12.70
CA ARG A 81 -14.60 5.33 -13.97
C ARG A 81 -16.12 5.24 -13.89
N THR A 82 -16.63 4.30 -13.10
CA THR A 82 -18.08 3.99 -13.02
C THR A 82 -18.70 4.35 -11.67
N ARG A 83 -17.90 4.62 -10.64
CA ARG A 83 -18.39 4.89 -9.29
C ARG A 83 -18.69 6.39 -9.09
N ALA A 84 -19.76 6.68 -8.36
CA ALA A 84 -20.15 8.05 -8.00
C ALA A 84 -19.11 8.72 -7.08
N HIS A 85 -18.56 7.97 -6.13
CA HIS A 85 -17.52 8.44 -5.20
C HIS A 85 -16.16 7.89 -5.63
N LYS A 86 -15.29 8.81 -6.03
CA LYS A 86 -13.93 8.49 -6.45
C LYS A 86 -13.01 8.46 -5.25
N LEU A 87 -12.25 7.37 -5.10
CA LEU A 87 -11.26 7.22 -4.05
C LEU A 87 -9.86 7.23 -4.64
N SER A 88 -8.92 7.74 -3.87
CA SER A 88 -7.49 7.64 -4.15
C SER A 88 -6.82 6.85 -3.03
N VAL A 89 -5.70 6.22 -3.32
CA VAL A 89 -4.96 5.43 -2.34
C VAL A 89 -3.57 5.99 -2.09
N ARG A 90 -3.09 5.83 -0.86
CA ARG A 90 -1.71 6.04 -0.48
C ARG A 90 -1.11 4.70 -0.07
N ILE A 91 0.03 4.34 -0.63
CA ILE A 91 0.65 3.05 -0.35
C ILE A 91 2.12 3.26 0.02
N GLY A 92 2.47 2.92 1.26
CA GLY A 92 3.85 2.89 1.73
C GLY A 92 4.35 1.46 1.89
N LEU A 93 5.53 1.15 1.31
CA LEU A 93 6.15 -0.17 1.42
C LEU A 93 7.55 -0.03 2.03
N HIS A 94 7.80 -0.84 3.04
CA HIS A 94 9.13 -0.94 3.65
C HIS A 94 9.48 -2.39 3.95
N SER A 95 10.72 -2.75 3.73
CA SER A 95 11.27 -4.07 4.02
C SER A 95 12.32 -3.96 5.11
N GLY A 96 12.27 -4.87 6.07
CA GLY A 96 13.21 -4.91 7.19
C GLY A 96 12.83 -5.99 8.18
N GLU A 97 13.64 -6.14 9.22
CA GLU A 97 13.38 -7.09 10.28
C GLU A 97 12.15 -6.67 11.11
N ALA A 98 11.30 -7.65 11.42
CA ALA A 98 10.14 -7.48 12.27
C ALA A 98 9.91 -8.74 13.12
N VAL A 99 9.38 -8.56 14.29
CA VAL A 99 8.89 -9.70 15.09
C VAL A 99 7.49 -10.05 14.61
N VAL A 100 7.31 -11.27 14.14
CA VAL A 100 6.04 -11.75 13.60
C VAL A 100 5.56 -12.94 14.42
N GLY A 101 4.31 -12.94 14.81
CA GLY A 101 3.73 -14.03 15.59
C GLY A 101 2.40 -13.69 16.20
N ASN A 102 1.91 -14.60 17.04
CA ASN A 102 0.69 -14.39 17.80
C ASN A 102 0.95 -13.42 18.96
N ILE A 103 0.34 -12.25 18.88
CA ILE A 103 0.51 -11.17 19.85
C ILE A 103 -0.85 -10.81 20.44
N GLY A 104 -0.92 -10.77 21.76
CA GLY A 104 -2.16 -10.46 22.46
C GLY A 104 -2.28 -11.16 23.82
N THR A 105 -3.51 -11.35 24.23
CA THR A 105 -3.88 -12.04 25.48
C THR A 105 -4.58 -13.36 25.14
N SER A 106 -4.87 -14.17 26.18
CA SER A 106 -5.64 -15.41 26.00
C SER A 106 -7.06 -15.20 25.45
N ILE A 107 -7.60 -13.97 25.57
CA ILE A 107 -8.93 -13.61 25.10
C ILE A 107 -8.89 -13.03 23.68
N LEU A 108 -7.85 -12.28 23.36
CA LEU A 108 -7.69 -11.63 22.06
C LEU A 108 -6.24 -11.78 21.59
N MET A 109 -6.03 -12.61 20.59
CA MET A 109 -4.74 -12.90 20.01
C MET A 109 -4.80 -12.74 18.50
N ASN A 110 -3.86 -11.97 17.96
CA ASN A 110 -3.74 -11.73 16.52
C ASN A 110 -2.34 -12.15 16.05
N TYR A 111 -2.28 -12.85 14.93
CA TYR A 111 -1.03 -13.03 14.22
C TYR A 111 -0.68 -11.73 13.51
N THR A 112 0.39 -11.07 13.91
CA THR A 112 0.74 -9.73 13.42
C THR A 112 2.25 -9.51 13.47
N ALA A 113 2.71 -8.43 12.82
CA ALA A 113 4.08 -7.94 12.91
C ALA A 113 4.17 -6.72 13.82
N ILE A 114 5.27 -6.64 14.58
CA ILE A 114 5.65 -5.45 15.35
C ILE A 114 7.12 -5.11 15.10
N GLY A 115 7.45 -3.84 15.21
CA GLY A 115 8.82 -3.33 15.08
C GLY A 115 8.88 -2.00 14.33
N ASP A 116 10.10 -1.46 14.21
CA ASP A 116 10.33 -0.19 13.49
C ASP A 116 9.99 -0.31 11.99
N THR A 117 10.13 -1.50 11.42
CA THR A 117 9.76 -1.82 10.04
C THR A 117 8.28 -1.50 9.77
N VAL A 118 7.37 -1.91 10.67
CA VAL A 118 5.94 -1.62 10.56
C VAL A 118 5.68 -0.11 10.64
N ASN A 119 6.30 0.56 11.61
CA ASN A 119 6.16 2.00 11.79
C ASN A 119 6.71 2.79 10.60
N THR A 120 7.80 2.32 10.00
CA THR A 120 8.40 2.95 8.82
C THR A 120 7.49 2.83 7.60
N ALA A 121 6.88 1.67 7.36
CA ALA A 121 5.90 1.49 6.29
C ALA A 121 4.69 2.44 6.45
N LYS A 122 4.16 2.56 7.68
CA LYS A 122 3.06 3.51 7.97
C LYS A 122 3.47 4.96 7.71
N ARG A 123 4.66 5.37 8.15
CA ARG A 123 5.17 6.74 7.93
C ARG A 123 5.45 7.05 6.47
N LEU A 124 5.83 6.06 5.66
CA LEU A 124 5.94 6.22 4.21
C LEU A 124 4.56 6.46 3.59
N GLU A 125 3.56 5.70 4.03
CA GLU A 125 2.17 5.89 3.57
C GLU A 125 1.67 7.30 3.94
N GLU A 126 1.93 7.78 5.16
CA GLU A 126 1.50 9.11 5.65
C GLU A 126 2.07 10.28 4.84
N ILE A 127 3.24 10.11 4.21
CA ILE A 127 3.86 11.14 3.36
C ILE A 127 3.55 10.97 1.87
N CYS A 128 2.77 9.96 1.48
CA CYS A 128 2.32 9.79 0.11
C CYS A 128 1.31 10.87 -0.28
N GLU A 129 1.45 11.38 -1.50
CA GLU A 129 0.37 12.08 -2.16
C GLU A 129 -0.76 11.09 -2.58
N PRO A 130 -1.99 11.58 -2.83
CA PRO A 130 -3.06 10.74 -3.37
C PRO A 130 -2.60 9.98 -4.62
N ASP A 131 -2.93 8.68 -4.70
CA ASP A 131 -2.55 7.74 -5.75
C ASP A 131 -1.05 7.48 -5.89
N GLN A 132 -0.27 7.86 -4.87
CA GLN A 132 1.16 7.60 -4.83
C GLN A 132 1.50 6.28 -4.14
N ILE A 133 2.51 5.60 -4.67
CA ILE A 133 3.16 4.45 -4.05
C ILE A 133 4.60 4.86 -3.72
N LEU A 134 4.97 4.82 -2.44
CA LEU A 134 6.33 5.07 -1.99
C LEU A 134 6.97 3.80 -1.43
N ILE A 135 8.22 3.58 -1.77
CA ILE A 135 9.04 2.49 -1.24
C ILE A 135 10.32 3.04 -0.62
N SER A 136 10.83 2.38 0.42
CA SER A 136 12.14 2.68 0.98
C SER A 136 13.27 2.13 0.11
N SER A 137 14.50 2.66 0.31
CA SER A 137 15.73 2.10 -0.27
C SER A 137 15.92 0.62 0.06
N ASP A 138 15.52 0.20 1.28
CA ASP A 138 15.64 -1.20 1.69
C ASP A 138 14.72 -2.11 0.86
N THR A 139 13.50 -1.67 0.57
CA THR A 139 12.61 -2.39 -0.35
C THR A 139 13.16 -2.36 -1.76
N TYR A 140 13.63 -1.19 -2.23
CA TYR A 140 14.20 -1.04 -3.57
C TYR A 140 15.38 -1.98 -3.82
N ALA A 141 16.27 -2.14 -2.83
CA ALA A 141 17.43 -3.03 -2.92
C ALA A 141 17.08 -4.53 -3.03
N LEU A 142 15.87 -4.91 -2.61
CA LEU A 142 15.38 -6.28 -2.69
C LEU A 142 14.61 -6.59 -3.98
N LEU A 143 14.35 -5.56 -4.81
CA LEU A 143 13.61 -5.77 -6.06
C LEU A 143 14.48 -6.55 -7.06
N LYS A 144 13.88 -7.56 -7.67
CA LYS A 144 14.48 -8.28 -8.79
C LYS A 144 14.01 -7.61 -10.08
N GLY A 145 14.92 -6.88 -10.72
CA GLY A 145 14.60 -6.03 -11.88
C GLY A 145 13.97 -6.76 -13.07
N GLU A 146 14.19 -8.07 -13.20
CA GLU A 146 13.63 -8.88 -14.28
C GLU A 146 12.11 -9.13 -14.13
N GLU A 147 11.56 -8.97 -12.93
CA GLU A 147 10.15 -9.24 -12.63
C GLU A 147 9.26 -7.98 -12.71
N LEU A 148 9.88 -6.80 -12.73
CA LEU A 148 9.18 -5.52 -12.96
C LEU A 148 9.53 -5.06 -14.36
N ASP A 149 8.58 -5.13 -15.30
CA ASP A 149 8.82 -4.69 -16.68
C ASP A 149 9.19 -3.20 -16.72
N PRO A 150 10.44 -2.84 -17.04
CA PRO A 150 10.91 -1.44 -17.00
C PRO A 150 10.23 -0.55 -18.06
N ARG A 151 9.50 -1.15 -19.02
CA ARG A 151 8.68 -0.41 -19.98
C ARG A 151 7.38 0.09 -19.36
N ASN A 152 6.96 -0.51 -18.25
CA ASN A 152 5.68 -0.22 -17.60
C ASN A 152 5.84 0.37 -16.20
N VAL A 153 6.96 0.10 -15.53
CA VAL A 153 7.20 0.52 -14.14
C VAL A 153 8.56 1.19 -13.99
N VAL A 154 8.56 2.40 -13.47
CA VAL A 154 9.78 3.17 -13.23
C VAL A 154 9.84 3.57 -11.76
N MET A 155 11.02 3.42 -11.16
CA MET A 155 11.31 3.88 -9.80
C MET A 155 11.98 5.25 -9.85
N GLN A 156 11.28 6.29 -9.38
CA GLN A 156 11.79 7.66 -9.36
C GLN A 156 12.33 8.02 -7.97
N PRO A 157 13.63 8.38 -7.84
CA PRO A 157 14.18 8.82 -6.57
C PRO A 157 13.45 10.07 -6.06
N GLN A 158 12.99 10.01 -4.80
CA GLN A 158 12.34 11.12 -4.11
C GLN A 158 13.27 11.81 -3.09
N GLY A 159 14.54 11.36 -3.06
CA GLY A 159 15.55 11.81 -2.13
C GLY A 159 15.31 11.33 -0.71
N ARG A 160 16.04 11.94 0.21
CA ARG A 160 15.99 11.57 1.62
C ARG A 160 14.84 12.26 2.33
N LYS A 161 13.94 11.48 2.93
CA LYS A 161 12.79 11.98 3.69
C LYS A 161 13.01 11.78 5.18
N GLN A 162 12.75 12.82 5.95
CA GLN A 162 12.73 12.72 7.41
C GLN A 162 11.36 12.20 7.86
N LEU A 163 11.34 11.01 8.43
CA LEU A 163 10.12 10.42 8.96
C LEU A 163 9.94 10.77 10.44
N LYS A 164 8.70 11.02 10.86
CA LYS A 164 8.37 11.37 12.25
C LYS A 164 8.93 10.33 13.23
N GLY A 165 9.67 10.79 14.25
CA GLY A 165 10.23 9.92 15.29
C GLY A 165 11.43 9.06 14.87
N ARG A 166 12.05 9.31 13.70
CA ARG A 166 13.36 8.76 13.35
C ARG A 166 14.43 9.86 13.44
N SER A 167 15.59 9.50 13.96
CA SER A 167 16.74 10.42 14.04
C SER A 167 17.41 10.63 12.69
N SER A 168 17.33 9.65 11.80
CA SER A 168 17.90 9.70 10.45
C SER A 168 16.82 9.57 9.38
N GLY A 169 16.90 10.38 8.34
CA GLY A 169 16.05 10.23 7.16
C GLY A 169 16.36 8.94 6.40
N ILE A 170 15.43 8.49 5.58
CA ILE A 170 15.59 7.35 4.69
C ILE A 170 15.48 7.79 3.23
N GLU A 171 16.21 7.12 2.34
CA GLU A 171 16.03 7.28 0.90
C GLU A 171 14.72 6.65 0.46
N VAL A 172 13.98 7.36 -0.38
CA VAL A 172 12.63 6.99 -0.81
C VAL A 172 12.52 7.04 -2.33
N PHE A 173 11.76 6.13 -2.89
CA PHE A 173 11.44 6.08 -4.33
C PHE A 173 9.93 6.07 -4.51
N SER A 174 9.42 6.79 -5.51
CA SER A 174 8.05 6.59 -5.99
C SER A 174 8.02 5.52 -7.07
N VAL A 175 6.92 4.77 -7.08
CA VAL A 175 6.66 3.74 -8.10
C VAL A 175 5.71 4.32 -9.14
N GLU A 176 6.26 4.63 -10.32
CA GLU A 176 5.51 5.16 -11.44
C GLU A 176 5.05 4.02 -12.37
N ASP A 177 3.76 4.02 -12.65
CA ASP A 177 3.13 3.09 -13.58
C ASP A 177 2.83 3.83 -14.89
N LEU A 178 3.67 3.60 -15.89
CA LEU A 178 3.58 4.28 -17.18
C LEU A 178 2.30 3.95 -17.94
N MET A 179 1.66 2.80 -17.65
CA MET A 179 0.37 2.45 -18.26
C MET A 179 -0.77 3.36 -17.78
N LEU A 180 -0.70 3.87 -16.55
CA LEU A 180 -1.68 4.84 -16.04
C LEU A 180 -1.40 6.26 -16.56
N SER A 181 -0.13 6.60 -16.75
CA SER A 181 0.28 7.94 -17.21
C SER A 181 -0.19 8.27 -18.65
N VAL A 182 -0.31 7.25 -19.49
CA VAL A 182 -0.78 7.43 -20.90
C VAL A 182 -2.26 7.87 -20.97
N HIS A 183 -3.06 7.56 -19.95
CA HIS A 183 -4.49 7.88 -19.91
C HIS A 183 -4.81 9.21 -19.19
N ALA A 184 -3.81 9.87 -18.63
CA ALA A 184 -3.95 11.13 -17.90
C ALA A 184 -3.78 12.40 -18.76
N THR A 185 -3.50 12.26 -20.08
CA THR A 185 -3.41 13.42 -20.98
C THR A 185 -4.82 13.87 -21.34
N PRO A 186 -5.28 15.07 -20.95
CA PRO A 186 -6.56 15.60 -21.40
C PRO A 186 -6.49 15.81 -22.91
N MET A 187 -7.44 15.23 -23.64
CA MET A 187 -7.69 15.67 -25.00
C MET A 187 -8.16 17.15 -24.93
N HIS A 188 -7.33 18.04 -25.43
CA HIS A 188 -7.67 19.44 -25.67
C HIS A 188 -8.70 19.58 -26.77
#